data_a1c070f236f4caaa9843a2105795c8c7
#
_entry.id   a1c070f236f4caaa9843a2105795c8c7
#
_cell.length_a   1.000
_cell.length_b   1.000
_cell.length_c   1.000
_cell.angle_alpha   90.00
_cell.angle_beta   90.00
_cell.angle_gamma   90.00
#
_symmetry.space_group_name_H-M   'P 1'
#
loop_
_entity.id
_entity.type
_entity.pdbx_description
1 polymer ?
#
loop_
_entity_poly.entity_id
_entity_poly.type
_entity_poly.pdbx_seq_one_letter_code
_entity_poly.pdbx_strand_id
1 'polypeptide(L)'
;MDWLCDGWRSRYNQHRAHRPQRRLVEDVETRERIWVDVPLGGADVKPAVKDSQARLDCLWLACIPSPILSSCERVENTGWFAGLKRKKTSGGRVPGFRSRHKAPQYFVCWRNQSKTGNALYYRTGKRAGVVVITGSVPRQYRREGENEARWRIAIHVRVSQPVREYTSVAVNWTNRTLVFTNSPLPIIRTDTGMMVGLDRGCVHTLATSDGLFLDMLQPSAKEVDEYKRLQRKLARQDRTNEKRGGRNAKFASKSRKRTLQAMRRIQRRIDNRKDDWIAKTTTTLVREYDFIAMERLNVKAMSRSVRPKPDPDNPGHYLHNGRKRKSGLNRSVLANRWTGILHCLEYKTKLAGTRLVQVPAYDTSRICNVCGYCGKNNRESQAVFHCHNCGHETNADVNAAKNILNRALEPEGTDDAYEWRQQASTLVKTSGKQRR
;
A
#
# COMPACT_ATOMS: atom_id res chain seq x y z
N MET A 1 -24.56 -9.47 4.61
CA MET A 1 -23.29 -8.90 4.05
C MET A 1 -22.36 -10.00 3.53
N ASP A 2 -22.21 -11.12 4.23
CA ASP A 2 -21.29 -12.19 3.81
C ASP A 2 -21.65 -12.75 2.43
N TRP A 3 -22.92 -12.95 2.13
CA TRP A 3 -23.37 -13.43 0.83
C TRP A 3 -23.07 -12.48 -0.33
N LEU A 4 -23.12 -11.14 -0.12
CA LEU A 4 -22.67 -10.17 -1.11
C LEU A 4 -21.16 -10.28 -1.38
N CYS A 5 -20.36 -10.45 -0.31
CA CYS A 5 -18.92 -10.68 -0.44
C CYS A 5 -18.62 -12.01 -1.13
N ASP A 6 -19.38 -13.06 -0.83
CA ASP A 6 -19.22 -14.38 -1.43
C ASP A 6 -19.56 -14.36 -2.92
N GLY A 7 -20.65 -13.69 -3.30
CA GLY A 7 -21.03 -13.51 -4.69
C GLY A 7 -20.03 -12.71 -5.50
N TRP A 8 -19.60 -11.59 -4.96
CA TRP A 8 -18.55 -10.80 -5.59
C TRP A 8 -17.26 -11.61 -5.77
N ARG A 9 -16.83 -12.35 -4.74
CA ARG A 9 -15.64 -13.20 -4.81
C ARG A 9 -15.78 -14.31 -5.82
N SER A 10 -16.93 -14.99 -5.86
CA SER A 10 -17.22 -16.06 -6.83
C SER A 10 -17.07 -15.51 -8.25
N ARG A 11 -17.71 -14.39 -8.54
CA ARG A 11 -17.65 -13.76 -9.85
C ARG A 11 -16.24 -13.30 -10.22
N TYR A 12 -15.52 -12.68 -9.26
CA TYR A 12 -14.11 -12.33 -9.43
C TYR A 12 -13.27 -13.56 -9.80
N ASN A 13 -13.48 -14.70 -9.12
CA ASN A 13 -12.73 -15.92 -9.37
C ASN A 13 -13.07 -16.55 -10.72
N GLN A 14 -14.32 -16.43 -11.20
CA GLN A 14 -14.72 -16.85 -12.55
C GLN A 14 -13.92 -16.08 -13.60
N HIS A 15 -13.88 -14.74 -13.52
CA HIS A 15 -13.05 -13.94 -14.43
C HIS A 15 -11.55 -14.30 -14.32
N ARG A 16 -11.06 -14.57 -13.09
CA ARG A 16 -9.67 -14.96 -12.86
C ARG A 16 -9.33 -16.31 -13.49
N ALA A 17 -10.25 -17.25 -13.52
CA ALA A 17 -10.03 -18.60 -14.04
C ALA A 17 -9.64 -18.61 -15.54
N HIS A 18 -10.09 -17.62 -16.31
CA HIS A 18 -9.77 -17.50 -17.74
C HIS A 18 -8.43 -16.84 -18.03
N ARG A 19 -7.71 -16.33 -17.01
CA ARG A 19 -6.40 -15.69 -17.23
C ARG A 19 -5.36 -16.73 -17.61
N PRO A 20 -4.51 -16.45 -18.62
CA PRO A 20 -3.48 -17.36 -19.06
C PRO A 20 -2.39 -17.54 -18.00
N GLN A 21 -1.94 -18.75 -17.83
CA GLN A 21 -0.73 -19.07 -17.10
C GLN A 21 0.15 -19.99 -17.92
N ARG A 22 1.46 -19.76 -17.90
CA ARG A 22 2.39 -20.69 -18.51
C ARG A 22 2.58 -21.91 -17.62
N ARG A 23 2.37 -23.09 -18.17
CA ARG A 23 2.69 -24.37 -17.53
C ARG A 23 3.63 -25.16 -18.42
N LEU A 24 4.55 -25.89 -17.79
CA LEU A 24 5.37 -26.86 -18.46
C LEU A 24 4.50 -28.13 -18.60
N VAL A 25 4.19 -28.49 -19.83
CA VAL A 25 3.38 -29.66 -20.15
C VAL A 25 4.26 -30.60 -20.98
N GLU A 26 4.20 -31.89 -20.73
CA GLU A 26 4.81 -32.88 -21.54
C GLU A 26 4.00 -33.06 -22.81
N ASP A 27 4.60 -32.81 -23.96
CA ASP A 27 3.99 -33.03 -25.26
C ASP A 27 3.75 -34.52 -25.45
N VAL A 28 2.52 -34.90 -25.82
CA VAL A 28 2.12 -36.32 -25.89
C VAL A 28 2.83 -37.07 -27.04
N GLU A 29 3.19 -36.38 -28.12
CA GLU A 29 3.82 -36.94 -29.29
C GLU A 29 5.33 -36.97 -29.18
N THR A 30 5.94 -35.86 -28.78
CA THR A 30 7.41 -35.69 -28.73
C THR A 30 8.03 -36.09 -27.40
N ARG A 31 7.22 -36.22 -26.31
CA ARG A 31 7.64 -36.36 -24.90
C ARG A 31 8.57 -35.24 -24.40
N GLU A 32 8.67 -34.16 -25.15
CA GLU A 32 9.38 -32.96 -24.72
C GLU A 32 8.54 -32.10 -23.80
N ARG A 33 9.19 -31.40 -22.89
CA ARG A 33 8.51 -30.44 -21.99
C ARG A 33 8.45 -29.09 -22.65
N ILE A 34 7.26 -28.69 -23.09
CA ILE A 34 6.99 -27.42 -23.72
C ILE A 34 6.19 -26.47 -22.79
N TRP A 35 6.45 -25.17 -22.90
CA TRP A 35 5.70 -24.18 -22.17
C TRP A 35 4.44 -23.79 -22.93
N VAL A 36 3.27 -24.12 -22.39
CA VAL A 36 1.97 -23.79 -22.98
C VAL A 36 1.23 -22.78 -22.12
N ASP A 37 0.51 -21.88 -22.76
CA ASP A 37 -0.41 -20.97 -22.08
C ASP A 37 -1.75 -21.69 -21.87
N VAL A 38 -2.08 -21.98 -20.61
CA VAL A 38 -3.33 -22.62 -20.21
C VAL A 38 -4.13 -21.69 -19.29
N PRO A 39 -5.48 -21.78 -19.27
CA PRO A 39 -6.27 -21.03 -18.31
C PRO A 39 -5.86 -21.35 -16.86
N LEU A 40 -5.87 -20.35 -16.00
CA LEU A 40 -5.50 -20.51 -14.58
C LEU A 40 -6.42 -21.52 -13.85
N GLY A 41 -7.66 -21.66 -14.30
CA GLY A 41 -8.65 -22.60 -13.76
C GLY A 41 -8.55 -24.03 -14.32
N GLY A 42 -7.69 -24.27 -15.31
CA GLY A 42 -7.58 -25.56 -16.01
C GLY A 42 -8.12 -25.51 -17.44
N ALA A 43 -7.90 -26.60 -18.20
CA ALA A 43 -8.30 -26.67 -19.60
C ALA A 43 -9.83 -26.63 -19.79
N ASP A 44 -10.59 -27.18 -18.84
CA ASP A 44 -12.06 -27.33 -18.90
C ASP A 44 -12.83 -26.10 -18.41
N VAL A 45 -12.15 -24.95 -18.22
CA VAL A 45 -12.82 -23.74 -17.77
C VAL A 45 -13.74 -23.20 -18.85
N LYS A 46 -15.04 -23.25 -18.58
CA LYS A 46 -16.04 -22.65 -19.46
C LYS A 46 -15.80 -21.15 -19.63
N PRO A 47 -16.05 -20.58 -20.83
CA PRO A 47 -15.91 -19.15 -21.09
C PRO A 47 -16.64 -18.29 -20.04
N ALA A 48 -16.05 -17.12 -19.70
CA ALA A 48 -16.71 -16.20 -18.79
C ALA A 48 -17.96 -15.63 -19.46
N VAL A 49 -19.12 -16.09 -18.98
CA VAL A 49 -20.41 -15.62 -19.46
C VAL A 49 -20.70 -14.21 -18.98
N LYS A 50 -21.57 -13.47 -19.69
CA LYS A 50 -22.05 -12.15 -19.26
C LYS A 50 -22.75 -12.27 -17.89
N ASP A 51 -22.74 -11.16 -17.12
CA ASP A 51 -23.39 -11.15 -15.79
C ASP A 51 -24.88 -11.54 -15.83
N SER A 52 -25.59 -11.18 -16.91
CA SER A 52 -26.98 -11.61 -17.14
C SER A 52 -27.11 -13.13 -17.20
N GLN A 53 -26.25 -13.79 -17.97
CA GLN A 53 -26.26 -15.25 -18.09
C GLN A 53 -25.82 -15.92 -16.78
N ALA A 54 -24.77 -15.41 -16.14
CA ALA A 54 -24.33 -15.94 -14.84
C ALA A 54 -25.44 -15.91 -13.77
N ARG A 55 -26.35 -14.94 -13.86
CA ARG A 55 -27.52 -14.84 -12.99
C ARG A 55 -28.58 -15.83 -13.29
N LEU A 56 -28.75 -16.25 -14.55
CA LEU A 56 -29.66 -17.32 -14.95
C LEU A 56 -29.11 -18.69 -14.55
N ASP A 57 -27.81 -18.90 -14.76
CA ASP A 57 -27.13 -20.15 -14.43
C ASP A 57 -26.98 -20.36 -12.92
N CYS A 58 -26.96 -19.29 -12.15
CA CYS A 58 -26.68 -19.31 -10.73
C CYS A 58 -27.69 -18.44 -9.95
N LEU A 59 -28.77 -19.04 -9.51
CA LEU A 59 -29.92 -18.34 -8.93
C LEU A 59 -29.58 -17.45 -7.72
N TRP A 60 -28.64 -17.86 -6.89
CA TRP A 60 -28.20 -17.04 -5.77
C TRP A 60 -27.42 -15.77 -6.20
N LEU A 61 -26.78 -15.77 -7.39
CA LEU A 61 -26.20 -14.57 -7.98
C LEU A 61 -27.28 -13.61 -8.48
N ALA A 62 -28.44 -14.11 -8.86
CA ALA A 62 -29.57 -13.29 -9.31
C ALA A 62 -30.06 -12.30 -8.22
N CYS A 63 -29.90 -12.65 -6.95
CA CYS A 63 -30.19 -11.76 -5.82
C CYS A 63 -29.17 -10.62 -5.64
N ILE A 64 -28.00 -10.71 -6.26
CA ILE A 64 -26.94 -9.71 -6.11
C ILE A 64 -27.13 -8.59 -7.15
N PRO A 65 -27.09 -7.31 -6.75
CA PRO A 65 -27.25 -6.20 -7.67
C PRO A 65 -26.20 -6.19 -8.77
N SER A 66 -26.61 -5.87 -10.01
CA SER A 66 -25.69 -5.72 -11.15
C SER A 66 -24.50 -4.80 -10.86
N PRO A 67 -24.65 -3.64 -10.18
CA PRO A 67 -23.52 -2.77 -9.85
C PRO A 67 -22.45 -3.43 -8.97
N ILE A 68 -22.77 -4.50 -8.27
CA ILE A 68 -21.79 -5.29 -7.51
C ILE A 68 -21.11 -6.31 -8.42
N LEU A 69 -21.86 -7.04 -9.24
CA LEU A 69 -21.30 -8.07 -10.11
C LEU A 69 -20.40 -7.47 -11.21
N SER A 70 -20.87 -6.43 -11.89
CA SER A 70 -20.10 -5.76 -12.95
C SER A 70 -18.81 -5.12 -12.47
N SER A 71 -18.68 -4.81 -11.16
CA SER A 71 -17.45 -4.32 -10.59
C SER A 71 -16.33 -5.37 -10.57
N CYS A 72 -16.69 -6.66 -10.59
CA CYS A 72 -15.74 -7.77 -10.45
C CYS A 72 -14.75 -7.82 -11.60
N GLU A 73 -15.24 -7.73 -12.83
CA GLU A 73 -14.43 -7.76 -14.04
C GLU A 73 -13.40 -6.62 -14.05
N ARG A 74 -13.86 -5.39 -13.80
CA ARG A 74 -12.96 -4.24 -13.76
C ARG A 74 -11.88 -4.33 -12.69
N VAL A 75 -12.26 -4.77 -11.48
CA VAL A 75 -11.28 -4.96 -10.37
C VAL A 75 -10.31 -6.07 -10.69
N GLU A 76 -10.79 -7.14 -11.33
CA GLU A 76 -9.97 -8.27 -11.76
C GLU A 76 -8.99 -7.83 -12.85
N ASN A 77 -9.47 -7.18 -13.91
CA ASN A 77 -8.66 -6.65 -14.99
C ASN A 77 -7.57 -5.71 -14.48
N THR A 78 -7.95 -4.71 -13.67
CA THR A 78 -6.98 -3.77 -13.09
C THR A 78 -5.92 -4.51 -12.26
N GLY A 79 -6.33 -5.46 -11.44
CA GLY A 79 -5.43 -6.28 -10.63
C GLY A 79 -4.47 -7.14 -11.45
N TRP A 80 -4.97 -7.72 -12.55
CA TRP A 80 -4.18 -8.55 -13.46
C TRP A 80 -3.09 -7.73 -14.16
N PHE A 81 -3.44 -6.66 -14.85
CA PHE A 81 -2.49 -5.84 -15.59
C PHE A 81 -1.48 -5.15 -14.67
N ALA A 82 -1.90 -4.66 -13.50
CA ALA A 82 -0.97 -4.16 -12.50
C ALA A 82 -0.03 -5.26 -11.97
N GLY A 83 -0.52 -6.49 -11.86
CA GLY A 83 0.29 -7.67 -11.50
C GLY A 83 1.33 -8.01 -12.55
N LEU A 84 0.96 -8.00 -13.83
CA LEU A 84 1.86 -8.22 -14.96
C LEU A 84 2.96 -7.15 -15.01
N LYS A 85 2.58 -5.87 -14.87
CA LYS A 85 3.56 -4.77 -14.80
C LYS A 85 4.56 -4.98 -13.66
N ARG A 86 4.09 -5.31 -12.46
CA ARG A 86 4.98 -5.62 -11.31
C ARG A 86 5.86 -6.85 -11.56
N LYS A 87 5.33 -7.88 -12.24
CA LYS A 87 6.12 -9.07 -12.58
C LYS A 87 7.31 -8.69 -13.46
N LYS A 88 7.10 -7.84 -14.48
CA LYS A 88 8.14 -7.35 -15.38
C LYS A 88 9.17 -6.45 -14.65
N THR A 89 8.72 -5.52 -13.80
CA THR A 89 9.59 -4.49 -13.22
C THR A 89 10.28 -4.92 -11.91
N SER A 90 9.65 -5.75 -11.10
CA SER A 90 10.13 -6.06 -9.73
C SER A 90 10.03 -7.54 -9.33
N GLY A 91 9.80 -8.45 -10.28
CA GLY A 91 9.64 -9.88 -10.00
C GLY A 91 8.43 -10.20 -9.13
N GLY A 92 7.42 -9.34 -9.12
CA GLY A 92 6.18 -9.54 -8.39
C GLY A 92 5.34 -10.68 -8.96
N ARG A 93 4.34 -11.13 -8.20
CA ARG A 93 3.39 -12.15 -8.66
C ARG A 93 2.10 -11.49 -9.13
N VAL A 94 1.46 -12.08 -10.13
CA VAL A 94 0.07 -11.74 -10.48
C VAL A 94 -0.87 -12.21 -9.38
N PRO A 95 -2.00 -11.51 -9.14
CA PRO A 95 -2.99 -11.94 -8.16
C PRO A 95 -3.56 -13.32 -8.54
N GLY A 96 -3.67 -14.22 -7.56
CA GLY A 96 -4.34 -15.51 -7.71
C GLY A 96 -5.84 -15.45 -7.37
N PHE A 97 -6.45 -16.62 -7.20
CA PHE A 97 -7.82 -16.76 -6.72
C PHE A 97 -7.99 -16.18 -5.31
N ARG A 98 -9.16 -15.62 -5.03
CA ARG A 98 -9.54 -15.14 -3.70
C ARG A 98 -10.17 -16.26 -2.89
N SER A 99 -9.48 -16.73 -1.86
CA SER A 99 -10.00 -17.76 -0.96
C SER A 99 -11.02 -17.18 0.02
N ARG A 100 -12.11 -17.94 0.29
CA ARG A 100 -13.11 -17.58 1.31
C ARG A 100 -12.52 -17.41 2.71
N HIS A 101 -11.51 -18.20 3.03
CA HIS A 101 -10.91 -18.22 4.38
C HIS A 101 -9.69 -17.32 4.54
N LYS A 102 -8.97 -17.03 3.46
CA LYS A 102 -7.72 -16.25 3.48
C LYS A 102 -7.91 -14.82 3.02
N ALA A 103 -8.77 -14.58 2.04
CA ALA A 103 -9.05 -13.24 1.55
C ALA A 103 -10.03 -12.49 2.48
N PRO A 104 -9.91 -11.16 2.62
CA PRO A 104 -10.90 -10.38 3.34
C PRO A 104 -12.27 -10.48 2.64
N GLN A 105 -13.33 -10.44 3.42
CA GLN A 105 -14.70 -10.31 2.90
C GLN A 105 -14.84 -8.88 2.34
N TYR A 106 -14.99 -8.80 1.03
CA TYR A 106 -14.87 -7.56 0.29
C TYR A 106 -15.75 -7.58 -0.95
N PHE A 107 -16.35 -6.44 -1.28
CA PHE A 107 -16.97 -6.19 -2.56
C PHE A 107 -16.89 -4.71 -2.94
N VAL A 108 -17.08 -4.42 -4.22
CA VAL A 108 -17.25 -3.07 -4.75
C VAL A 108 -18.66 -2.95 -5.31
N CYS A 109 -19.30 -1.80 -5.12
CA CYS A 109 -20.59 -1.48 -5.71
C CYS A 109 -20.46 -0.14 -6.44
N TRP A 110 -20.81 -0.12 -7.73
CA TRP A 110 -20.92 1.12 -8.48
C TRP A 110 -22.09 1.95 -7.99
N ARG A 111 -21.89 3.25 -7.90
CA ARG A 111 -22.97 4.19 -7.63
C ARG A 111 -23.93 4.21 -8.81
N ASN A 112 -25.20 3.94 -8.55
CA ASN A 112 -26.26 4.04 -9.52
C ASN A 112 -27.39 4.93 -8.94
N GLN A 113 -27.73 5.99 -9.67
CA GLN A 113 -28.76 6.97 -9.28
C GLN A 113 -30.16 6.62 -9.83
N SER A 114 -30.34 5.44 -10.48
CA SER A 114 -31.66 5.00 -10.92
C SER A 114 -32.65 4.87 -9.76
N LYS A 115 -33.96 4.70 -10.06
CA LYS A 115 -35.03 4.53 -9.06
C LYS A 115 -34.73 3.42 -8.03
N THR A 116 -33.92 2.43 -8.39
CA THR A 116 -33.48 1.34 -7.52
C THR A 116 -32.14 1.61 -6.81
N GLY A 117 -31.63 2.80 -6.88
CA GLY A 117 -30.36 3.33 -6.38
C GLY A 117 -29.45 2.39 -5.61
N ASN A 118 -28.19 2.29 -6.03
CA ASN A 118 -27.20 1.47 -5.35
C ASN A 118 -25.98 2.28 -4.94
N ALA A 119 -25.40 1.93 -3.80
CA ALA A 119 -24.28 2.63 -3.19
C ALA A 119 -24.57 4.13 -2.98
N LEU A 120 -25.81 4.49 -2.64
CA LEU A 120 -26.20 5.86 -2.36
C LEU A 120 -25.83 6.23 -0.92
N TYR A 121 -25.18 7.37 -0.75
CA TYR A 121 -24.82 7.91 0.54
C TYR A 121 -25.79 9.00 0.96
N TYR A 122 -26.32 8.88 2.18
CA TYR A 122 -27.16 9.87 2.84
C TYR A 122 -26.46 10.37 4.10
N ARG A 123 -26.22 11.66 4.17
CA ARG A 123 -25.62 12.28 5.35
C ARG A 123 -26.65 12.32 6.48
N THR A 124 -26.29 11.83 7.67
CA THR A 124 -27.15 11.84 8.86
C THR A 124 -26.59 12.74 9.97
N GLY A 125 -25.37 13.25 9.83
CA GLY A 125 -24.74 14.13 10.79
C GLY A 125 -23.41 14.72 10.29
N LYS A 126 -22.70 15.46 11.14
CA LYS A 126 -21.41 16.11 10.78
C LYS A 126 -20.37 15.12 10.24
N ARG A 127 -20.29 13.95 10.88
CA ARG A 127 -19.34 12.87 10.52
C ARG A 127 -20.04 11.51 10.45
N ALA A 128 -21.32 11.49 10.12
CA ALA A 128 -22.12 10.28 10.05
C ALA A 128 -22.95 10.24 8.79
N GLY A 129 -23.23 9.05 8.31
CA GLY A 129 -24.13 8.83 7.19
C GLY A 129 -24.48 7.37 7.03
N VAL A 130 -25.28 7.10 6.02
CA VAL A 130 -25.77 5.75 5.67
C VAL A 130 -25.51 5.52 4.19
N VAL A 131 -24.86 4.40 3.87
CA VAL A 131 -24.76 3.91 2.50
C VAL A 131 -25.84 2.85 2.28
N VAL A 132 -26.65 3.04 1.26
CA VAL A 132 -27.76 2.17 0.94
C VAL A 132 -27.42 1.33 -0.29
N ILE A 133 -27.64 0.03 -0.18
CA ILE A 133 -27.56 -0.95 -1.27
C ILE A 133 -28.89 -1.64 -1.36
N THR A 134 -29.45 -1.72 -2.55
CA THR A 134 -30.74 -2.34 -2.83
C THR A 134 -30.58 -3.45 -3.86
N GLY A 135 -31.40 -4.46 -3.76
CA GLY A 135 -31.47 -5.54 -4.72
C GLY A 135 -32.89 -6.09 -4.84
N SER A 136 -33.11 -6.92 -5.83
CA SER A 136 -34.38 -7.61 -6.06
C SER A 136 -34.25 -9.08 -5.73
N VAL A 137 -35.36 -9.68 -5.30
CA VAL A 137 -35.49 -11.12 -5.17
C VAL A 137 -36.01 -11.64 -6.51
N PRO A 138 -35.33 -12.60 -7.15
CA PRO A 138 -35.81 -13.22 -8.38
C PRO A 138 -37.22 -13.83 -8.18
N ARG A 139 -38.03 -13.81 -9.24
CA ARG A 139 -39.45 -14.25 -9.19
C ARG A 139 -39.64 -15.62 -8.52
N GLN A 140 -38.76 -16.56 -8.80
CA GLN A 140 -38.79 -17.92 -8.26
C GLN A 140 -38.51 -18.05 -6.75
N TYR A 141 -38.03 -16.98 -6.10
CA TYR A 141 -37.78 -16.92 -4.66
C TYR A 141 -38.77 -15.98 -3.94
N ARG A 142 -39.75 -15.44 -4.68
CA ARG A 142 -40.79 -14.57 -4.10
C ARG A 142 -41.86 -15.41 -3.47
N ARG A 143 -42.48 -14.86 -2.46
CA ARG A 143 -43.68 -15.46 -1.89
C ARG A 143 -44.85 -15.37 -2.88
N GLU A 144 -45.78 -16.28 -2.77
CA GLU A 144 -46.99 -16.28 -3.59
C GLU A 144 -47.73 -14.93 -3.39
N GLY A 145 -48.11 -14.28 -4.49
CA GLY A 145 -48.73 -12.94 -4.44
C GLY A 145 -47.80 -11.74 -4.43
N GLU A 146 -46.48 -11.91 -4.28
CA GLU A 146 -45.53 -10.79 -4.34
C GLU A 146 -45.10 -10.48 -5.79
N ASN A 147 -45.61 -9.39 -6.36
CA ASN A 147 -45.22 -8.94 -7.71
C ASN A 147 -43.78 -8.41 -7.77
N GLU A 148 -43.28 -7.68 -6.74
CA GLU A 148 -41.92 -7.23 -6.61
C GLU A 148 -41.43 -7.41 -5.18
N ALA A 149 -40.43 -8.26 -4.97
CA ALA A 149 -39.73 -8.33 -3.69
C ALA A 149 -38.36 -7.66 -3.81
N ARG A 150 -38.14 -6.62 -3.02
CA ARG A 150 -36.90 -5.90 -2.96
C ARG A 150 -36.30 -5.98 -1.55
N TRP A 151 -35.00 -6.05 -1.47
CA TRP A 151 -34.28 -5.96 -0.20
C TRP A 151 -33.43 -4.69 -0.18
N ARG A 152 -33.22 -4.16 1.02
CA ARG A 152 -32.42 -2.97 1.26
C ARG A 152 -31.48 -3.21 2.42
N ILE A 153 -30.19 -2.89 2.23
CA ILE A 153 -29.18 -2.89 3.28
C ILE A 153 -28.73 -1.46 3.53
N ALA A 154 -28.85 -1.00 4.77
CA ALA A 154 -28.35 0.27 5.24
C ALA A 154 -27.05 0.05 6.01
N ILE A 155 -25.95 0.62 5.55
CA ILE A 155 -24.63 0.55 6.17
C ILE A 155 -24.35 1.88 6.84
N HIS A 156 -24.47 1.91 8.17
CA HIS A 156 -24.12 3.11 8.95
C HIS A 156 -22.60 3.31 8.96
N VAL A 157 -22.14 4.50 8.62
CA VAL A 157 -20.74 4.84 8.46
C VAL A 157 -20.37 6.11 9.21
N ARG A 158 -19.17 6.13 9.78
CA ARG A 158 -18.49 7.35 10.18
C ARG A 158 -17.50 7.75 9.11
N VAL A 159 -17.60 8.99 8.64
CA VAL A 159 -16.74 9.51 7.58
C VAL A 159 -15.66 10.41 8.19
N SER A 160 -14.43 10.27 7.70
CA SER A 160 -13.29 11.07 8.11
C SER A 160 -13.34 12.49 7.54
N GLN A 161 -13.94 12.62 6.35
CA GLN A 161 -14.10 13.87 5.61
C GLN A 161 -15.50 13.92 4.99
N PRO A 162 -16.01 15.11 4.60
CA PRO A 162 -17.25 15.20 3.83
C PRO A 162 -17.19 14.34 2.58
N VAL A 163 -18.22 13.52 2.38
CA VAL A 163 -18.33 12.68 1.18
C VAL A 163 -18.66 13.58 0.01
N ARG A 164 -17.82 13.56 -1.00
CA ARG A 164 -17.96 14.27 -2.27
C ARG A 164 -18.57 13.36 -3.31
N GLU A 165 -18.67 13.84 -4.53
CA GLU A 165 -19.05 13.01 -5.66
C GLU A 165 -18.12 11.82 -5.80
N TYR A 166 -18.69 10.63 -6.01
CA TYR A 166 -17.96 9.36 -6.10
C TYR A 166 -18.62 8.43 -7.10
N THR A 167 -17.84 7.52 -7.66
CA THR A 167 -18.28 6.57 -8.68
C THR A 167 -18.62 5.21 -8.11
N SER A 168 -17.98 4.82 -7.00
CA SER A 168 -18.20 3.52 -6.38
C SER A 168 -17.91 3.54 -4.88
N VAL A 169 -18.42 2.51 -4.22
CA VAL A 169 -18.17 2.22 -2.82
C VAL A 169 -17.52 0.84 -2.71
N ALA A 170 -16.32 0.80 -2.11
CA ALA A 170 -15.67 -0.46 -1.78
C ALA A 170 -15.88 -0.79 -0.30
N VAL A 171 -16.51 -1.92 -0.02
CA VAL A 171 -16.82 -2.38 1.33
C VAL A 171 -15.88 -3.50 1.72
N ASN A 172 -15.06 -3.28 2.74
CA ASN A 172 -14.28 -4.32 3.39
C ASN A 172 -14.99 -4.73 4.69
N TRP A 173 -15.80 -5.77 4.60
CA TRP A 173 -16.62 -6.22 5.72
C TRP A 173 -15.80 -6.86 6.85
N THR A 174 -14.68 -7.49 6.52
CA THR A 174 -13.75 -8.03 7.53
C THR A 174 -13.20 -6.91 8.43
N ASN A 175 -12.85 -5.79 7.84
CA ASN A 175 -12.24 -4.66 8.53
C ASN A 175 -13.26 -3.61 9.00
N ARG A 176 -14.53 -3.75 8.61
CA ARG A 176 -15.57 -2.75 8.86
C ARG A 176 -15.18 -1.37 8.33
N THR A 177 -14.59 -1.35 7.14
CA THR A 177 -14.20 -0.11 6.46
C THR A 177 -14.92 0.02 5.13
N LEU A 178 -15.21 1.26 4.77
CA LEU A 178 -15.83 1.64 3.52
C LEU A 178 -15.01 2.74 2.87
N VAL A 179 -14.78 2.63 1.57
CA VAL A 179 -14.01 3.61 0.79
C VAL A 179 -14.88 4.10 -0.35
N PHE A 180 -15.04 5.41 -0.45
CA PHE A 180 -15.64 6.07 -1.60
C PHE A 180 -14.57 6.32 -2.66
N THR A 181 -14.79 5.89 -3.88
CA THR A 181 -13.88 6.14 -5.01
C THR A 181 -14.31 7.41 -5.71
N ASN A 182 -13.49 8.45 -5.60
CA ASN A 182 -13.70 9.74 -6.23
C ASN A 182 -12.45 10.20 -6.98
N SER A 183 -12.61 11.19 -7.84
CA SER A 183 -11.46 11.85 -8.45
C SER A 183 -10.69 12.65 -7.40
N PRO A 184 -9.37 12.56 -7.38
CA PRO A 184 -8.56 13.37 -6.48
C PRO A 184 -8.72 14.85 -6.85
N LEU A 185 -8.75 15.71 -5.83
CA LEU A 185 -8.73 17.16 -6.06
C LEU A 185 -7.29 17.66 -6.15
N PRO A 186 -7.06 18.71 -6.95
CA PRO A 186 -5.78 19.41 -6.93
C PRO A 186 -5.51 19.97 -5.52
N ILE A 187 -4.26 19.96 -5.14
CA ILE A 187 -3.81 20.59 -3.89
C ILE A 187 -3.52 22.05 -4.22
N ILE A 188 -4.39 22.94 -3.72
CA ILE A 188 -4.24 24.38 -3.93
C ILE A 188 -3.06 24.87 -3.11
N ARG A 189 -2.13 25.55 -3.77
CA ARG A 189 -0.93 26.17 -3.21
C ARG A 189 -0.50 27.38 -4.06
N THR A 190 0.37 28.19 -3.52
CA THR A 190 1.15 29.21 -4.24
C THR A 190 2.56 28.73 -4.40
N ASP A 191 3.23 29.11 -5.50
CA ASP A 191 4.62 28.80 -5.72
C ASP A 191 5.49 29.57 -4.71
N THR A 192 6.41 28.85 -4.10
CA THR A 192 7.26 29.38 -3.02
C THR A 192 8.70 29.62 -3.48
N GLY A 193 9.11 29.04 -4.60
CA GLY A 193 10.49 28.98 -5.05
C GLY A 193 11.37 28.06 -4.19
N MET A 194 10.81 27.40 -3.16
CA MET A 194 11.57 26.61 -2.20
C MET A 194 11.82 25.20 -2.69
N MET A 195 13.03 24.70 -2.41
CA MET A 195 13.47 23.36 -2.77
C MET A 195 13.98 22.62 -1.54
N VAL A 196 13.73 21.31 -1.46
CA VAL A 196 14.15 20.49 -0.31
C VAL A 196 14.68 19.14 -0.74
N GLY A 197 15.79 18.72 -0.12
CA GLY A 197 16.27 17.35 -0.11
C GLY A 197 15.77 16.62 1.13
N LEU A 198 15.35 15.37 0.96
CA LEU A 198 14.82 14.54 2.03
C LEU A 198 15.66 13.27 2.16
N ASP A 199 16.37 13.13 3.28
CA ASP A 199 17.02 11.88 3.68
C ASP A 199 16.08 11.02 4.54
N ARG A 200 16.08 9.70 4.34
CA ARG A 200 15.25 8.73 5.06
C ARG A 200 16.06 7.95 6.06
N GLY A 201 15.89 8.28 7.33
CA GLY A 201 16.63 7.68 8.43
C GLY A 201 15.85 6.65 9.26
N CYS A 202 16.59 5.88 10.06
CA CYS A 202 16.02 4.96 11.05
C CYS A 202 15.73 5.60 12.39
N VAL A 203 16.50 6.62 12.77
CA VAL A 203 16.33 7.43 13.99
C VAL A 203 15.27 8.49 13.69
N HIS A 204 15.58 9.41 12.80
CA HIS A 204 14.62 10.34 12.24
C HIS A 204 13.96 9.72 11.00
N THR A 205 12.64 9.86 10.87
CA THR A 205 11.93 9.28 9.71
C THR A 205 12.31 9.99 8.42
N LEU A 206 12.42 11.32 8.47
CA LEU A 206 12.93 12.18 7.41
C LEU A 206 13.79 13.29 8.04
N ALA A 207 14.93 13.59 7.43
CA ALA A 207 15.70 14.80 7.66
C ALA A 207 15.63 15.66 6.40
N THR A 208 15.44 16.98 6.56
CA THR A 208 15.38 17.92 5.44
C THR A 208 16.72 18.62 5.25
N SER A 209 16.98 19.10 4.03
CA SER A 209 18.15 19.93 3.74
C SER A 209 18.17 21.26 4.52
N ASP A 210 17.00 21.69 5.01
CA ASP A 210 16.83 22.91 5.82
C ASP A 210 17.10 22.67 7.31
N GLY A 211 17.45 21.42 7.69
CA GLY A 211 17.78 21.06 9.07
C GLY A 211 16.59 20.63 9.92
N LEU A 212 15.39 20.45 9.35
CA LEU A 212 14.23 19.97 10.09
C LEU A 212 14.23 18.44 10.18
N PHE A 213 13.80 17.91 11.32
CA PHE A 213 13.57 16.50 11.53
C PHE A 213 12.07 16.23 11.64
N LEU A 214 11.57 15.34 10.79
CA LEU A 214 10.16 14.96 10.72
C LEU A 214 10.02 13.51 11.19
N ASP A 215 9.53 13.34 12.42
CA ASP A 215 9.48 12.04 13.08
C ASP A 215 8.07 11.45 13.09
N MET A 216 7.97 10.22 12.61
CA MET A 216 6.73 9.45 12.64
C MET A 216 6.42 8.97 14.05
N LEU A 217 5.17 9.13 14.47
CA LEU A 217 4.67 8.69 15.76
C LEU A 217 4.92 7.18 15.97
N GLN A 218 5.68 6.86 16.99
CA GLN A 218 5.95 5.48 17.36
C GLN A 218 4.82 4.91 18.25
N PRO A 219 4.67 3.57 18.33
CA PRO A 219 3.75 2.95 19.28
C PRO A 219 4.09 3.34 20.71
N SER A 220 3.08 3.59 21.55
CA SER A 220 3.30 3.83 22.96
C SER A 220 3.81 2.57 23.68
N ALA A 221 4.53 2.73 24.79
CA ALA A 221 5.00 1.59 25.60
C ALA A 221 3.84 0.64 25.98
N LYS A 222 2.70 1.22 26.37
CA LYS A 222 1.48 0.45 26.68
C LYS A 222 1.00 -0.41 25.52
N GLU A 223 0.99 0.11 24.29
CA GLU A 223 0.59 -0.65 23.10
C GLU A 223 1.59 -1.77 22.78
N VAL A 224 2.88 -1.49 22.93
CA VAL A 224 3.94 -2.50 22.73
C VAL A 224 3.80 -3.64 23.72
N ASP A 225 3.58 -3.33 24.99
CA ASP A 225 3.48 -4.34 26.06
C ASP A 225 2.19 -5.16 25.94
N GLU A 226 1.06 -4.52 25.63
CA GLU A 226 -0.20 -5.23 25.37
C GLU A 226 -0.06 -6.16 24.16
N TYR A 227 0.58 -5.70 23.08
CA TYR A 227 0.82 -6.52 21.91
C TYR A 227 1.71 -7.72 22.23
N LYS A 228 2.82 -7.53 22.98
CA LYS A 228 3.69 -8.61 23.43
C LYS A 228 2.93 -9.61 24.31
N ARG A 229 2.08 -9.14 25.24
CA ARG A 229 1.23 -10.00 26.07
C ARG A 229 0.32 -10.87 25.22
N LEU A 230 -0.33 -10.29 24.22
CA LEU A 230 -1.20 -11.02 23.29
C LEU A 230 -0.41 -12.00 22.41
N GLN A 231 0.81 -11.67 21.98
CA GLN A 231 1.69 -12.60 21.26
C GLN A 231 2.03 -13.83 22.12
N ARG A 232 2.39 -13.65 23.39
CA ARG A 232 2.66 -14.77 24.32
C ARG A 232 1.40 -15.64 24.52
N LYS A 233 0.22 -15.00 24.63
CA LYS A 233 -1.07 -15.71 24.72
C LYS A 233 -1.34 -16.52 23.47
N LEU A 234 -1.14 -15.93 22.30
CA LEU A 234 -1.33 -16.59 21.02
C LEU A 234 -0.40 -17.81 20.87
N ALA A 235 0.88 -17.66 21.23
CA ALA A 235 1.84 -18.76 21.17
C ALA A 235 1.42 -19.95 22.04
N ARG A 236 0.89 -19.70 23.25
CA ARG A 236 0.33 -20.77 24.12
C ARG A 236 -0.88 -21.43 23.46
N GLN A 237 -1.79 -20.66 22.87
CA GLN A 237 -2.96 -21.16 22.18
C GLN A 237 -2.59 -21.98 20.93
N ASP A 238 -1.52 -21.61 20.23
CA ASP A 238 -1.02 -22.35 19.07
C ASP A 238 -0.46 -23.71 19.47
N ARG A 239 0.37 -23.78 20.53
CA ARG A 239 0.87 -25.05 21.07
C ARG A 239 -0.27 -25.99 21.47
N THR A 240 -1.32 -25.47 22.13
CA THR A 240 -2.49 -26.26 22.52
C THR A 240 -3.25 -26.77 21.31
N ASN A 241 -3.34 -25.95 20.25
CA ASN A 241 -4.02 -26.31 19.00
C ASN A 241 -3.24 -27.36 18.21
N GLU A 242 -1.91 -27.30 18.21
CA GLU A 242 -1.02 -28.32 17.61
C GLU A 242 -1.19 -29.67 18.27
N LYS A 243 -1.22 -29.72 19.62
CA LYS A 243 -1.46 -30.94 20.37
C LYS A 243 -2.83 -31.58 20.11
N ARG A 244 -3.82 -30.78 19.66
CA ARG A 244 -5.18 -31.24 19.28
C ARG A 244 -5.30 -31.56 17.78
N GLY A 245 -4.22 -31.66 17.01
CA GLY A 245 -4.18 -32.13 15.63
C GLY A 245 -4.40 -31.06 14.55
N GLY A 246 -4.20 -29.75 14.84
CA GLY A 246 -4.41 -28.82 13.77
C GLY A 246 -3.80 -27.42 13.88
N ARG A 247 -2.84 -27.10 13.02
CA ARG A 247 -2.46 -25.71 12.69
C ARG A 247 -3.47 -24.99 11.78
N ASN A 248 -4.44 -25.71 11.25
CA ASN A 248 -5.39 -25.17 10.27
C ASN A 248 -6.38 -24.18 10.92
N ALA A 249 -6.63 -23.06 10.24
CA ALA A 249 -7.59 -22.04 10.66
C ALA A 249 -9.02 -22.60 10.87
N LYS A 250 -9.35 -23.72 10.23
CA LYS A 250 -10.62 -24.45 10.36
C LYS A 250 -10.88 -24.95 11.78
N PHE A 251 -9.82 -25.31 12.51
CA PHE A 251 -9.89 -25.84 13.88
C PHE A 251 -9.49 -24.80 14.95
N ALA A 252 -9.23 -23.54 14.55
CA ALA A 252 -8.82 -22.52 15.51
C ALA A 252 -9.94 -22.19 16.50
N SER A 253 -9.64 -22.30 17.81
CA SER A 253 -10.57 -22.01 18.88
C SER A 253 -11.14 -20.58 18.82
N LYS A 254 -12.35 -20.37 19.32
CA LYS A 254 -12.95 -19.03 19.45
C LYS A 254 -12.04 -18.07 20.23
N SER A 255 -11.37 -18.56 21.27
CA SER A 255 -10.42 -17.79 22.09
C SER A 255 -9.22 -17.32 21.26
N ARG A 256 -8.61 -18.19 20.45
CA ARG A 256 -7.52 -17.83 19.54
C ARG A 256 -7.96 -16.74 18.52
N LYS A 257 -9.14 -16.90 17.93
CA LYS A 257 -9.71 -15.89 17.01
C LYS A 257 -9.86 -14.53 17.69
N ARG A 258 -10.34 -14.49 18.95
CA ARG A 258 -10.45 -13.24 19.74
C ARG A 258 -9.08 -12.61 20.02
N THR A 259 -8.06 -13.43 20.36
CA THR A 259 -6.69 -12.93 20.57
C THR A 259 -6.12 -12.29 19.30
N LEU A 260 -6.27 -12.95 18.15
CA LEU A 260 -5.86 -12.38 16.86
C LEU A 260 -6.61 -11.08 16.52
N GLN A 261 -7.91 -11.02 16.83
CA GLN A 261 -8.68 -9.78 16.60
C GLN A 261 -8.19 -8.63 17.49
N ALA A 262 -7.86 -8.91 18.76
CA ALA A 262 -7.30 -7.91 19.67
C ALA A 262 -5.95 -7.39 19.16
N MET A 263 -5.04 -8.27 18.74
CA MET A 263 -3.77 -7.88 18.13
C MET A 263 -3.96 -7.03 16.87
N ARG A 264 -4.87 -7.42 15.99
CA ARG A 264 -5.21 -6.65 14.78
C ARG A 264 -5.77 -5.27 15.09
N ARG A 265 -6.54 -5.11 16.19
CA ARG A 265 -7.06 -3.80 16.62
C ARG A 265 -5.94 -2.85 17.05
N ILE A 266 -4.96 -3.36 17.83
CA ILE A 266 -3.79 -2.57 18.23
C ILE A 266 -2.98 -2.16 17.00
N GLN A 267 -2.63 -3.13 16.15
CA GLN A 267 -1.86 -2.87 14.93
C GLN A 267 -2.56 -1.84 14.04
N ARG A 268 -3.88 -1.96 13.84
CA ARG A 268 -4.65 -1.00 13.03
C ARG A 268 -4.62 0.41 13.60
N ARG A 269 -4.69 0.58 14.93
CA ARG A 269 -4.58 1.92 15.56
C ARG A 269 -3.21 2.54 15.27
N ILE A 270 -2.16 1.75 15.41
CA ILE A 270 -0.79 2.18 15.10
C ILE A 270 -0.66 2.55 13.62
N ASP A 271 -1.13 1.69 12.72
CA ASP A 271 -1.09 1.90 11.28
C ASP A 271 -1.87 3.16 10.87
N ASN A 272 -3.07 3.37 11.41
CA ASN A 272 -3.89 4.55 11.12
C ASN A 272 -3.21 5.85 11.55
N ARG A 273 -2.52 5.88 12.70
CA ARG A 273 -1.76 7.08 13.14
C ARG A 273 -0.58 7.35 12.21
N LYS A 274 0.12 6.29 11.78
CA LYS A 274 1.22 6.42 10.82
C LYS A 274 0.74 6.89 9.46
N ASP A 275 -0.38 6.37 8.97
CA ASP A 275 -1.00 6.79 7.71
C ASP A 275 -1.46 8.25 7.77
N ASP A 276 -2.05 8.69 8.88
CA ASP A 276 -2.45 10.09 9.10
C ASP A 276 -1.23 11.02 9.14
N TRP A 277 -0.15 10.62 9.85
CA TRP A 277 1.10 11.37 9.87
C TRP A 277 1.69 11.50 8.46
N ILE A 278 1.81 10.39 7.70
CA ILE A 278 2.30 10.41 6.32
C ILE A 278 1.44 11.34 5.46
N ALA A 279 0.12 11.23 5.59
CA ALA A 279 -0.79 12.06 4.81
C ALA A 279 -0.62 13.56 5.11
N LYS A 280 -0.48 13.94 6.37
CA LYS A 280 -0.27 15.34 6.80
C LYS A 280 1.10 15.84 6.37
N THR A 281 2.17 15.15 6.75
CA THR A 281 3.56 15.56 6.47
C THR A 281 3.79 15.70 4.96
N THR A 282 3.35 14.73 4.15
CA THR A 282 3.52 14.85 2.70
C THR A 282 2.66 15.95 2.07
N THR A 283 1.52 16.32 2.69
CA THR A 283 0.73 17.48 2.23
C THR A 283 1.43 18.79 2.58
N THR A 284 2.01 18.90 3.77
CA THR A 284 2.81 20.06 4.18
C THR A 284 4.00 20.23 3.23
N LEU A 285 4.77 19.18 3.00
CA LEU A 285 5.93 19.23 2.10
C LEU A 285 5.57 19.72 0.68
N VAL A 286 4.50 19.19 0.07
CA VAL A 286 4.12 19.62 -1.28
C VAL A 286 3.47 21.01 -1.34
N ARG A 287 3.08 21.59 -0.20
CA ARG A 287 2.62 22.97 -0.10
C ARG A 287 3.76 23.97 0.07
N GLU A 288 4.77 23.57 0.82
CA GLU A 288 5.90 24.45 1.18
C GLU A 288 6.99 24.44 0.13
N TYR A 289 7.18 23.34 -0.60
CA TYR A 289 8.29 23.19 -1.55
C TYR A 289 7.79 22.92 -2.96
N ASP A 290 8.37 23.62 -3.93
CA ASP A 290 8.11 23.45 -5.36
C ASP A 290 8.88 22.27 -5.94
N PHE A 291 10.05 21.99 -5.32
CA PHE A 291 10.94 20.92 -5.72
C PHE A 291 11.33 20.07 -4.51
N ILE A 292 11.11 18.77 -4.62
CA ILE A 292 11.43 17.79 -3.58
C ILE A 292 12.37 16.72 -4.17
N ALA A 293 13.52 16.54 -3.56
CA ALA A 293 14.49 15.51 -3.91
C ALA A 293 14.53 14.40 -2.86
N MET A 294 14.59 13.15 -3.28
CA MET A 294 14.72 11.98 -2.39
C MET A 294 15.69 10.94 -2.97
N GLU A 295 16.27 10.11 -2.14
CA GLU A 295 17.05 8.96 -2.61
C GLU A 295 16.17 7.88 -3.24
N ARG A 296 16.69 7.20 -4.26
CA ARG A 296 16.09 6.00 -4.83
C ARG A 296 16.53 4.76 -4.04
N LEU A 297 15.77 4.39 -3.00
CA LEU A 297 16.07 3.24 -2.17
C LEU A 297 15.26 1.99 -2.57
N ASN A 298 15.95 0.86 -2.70
CA ASN A 298 15.30 -0.44 -2.84
C ASN A 298 14.99 -1.04 -1.47
N VAL A 299 13.94 -0.53 -0.80
CA VAL A 299 13.52 -0.96 0.54
C VAL A 299 13.28 -2.47 0.62
N LYS A 300 12.76 -3.08 -0.47
CA LYS A 300 12.52 -4.54 -0.55
C LYS A 300 13.84 -5.32 -0.49
N ALA A 301 14.87 -4.88 -1.20
CA ALA A 301 16.18 -5.50 -1.14
C ALA A 301 16.84 -5.28 0.22
N MET A 302 16.76 -4.05 0.75
CA MET A 302 17.31 -3.69 2.06
C MET A 302 16.70 -4.52 3.20
N SER A 303 15.40 -4.85 3.15
CA SER A 303 14.69 -5.60 4.18
C SER A 303 14.72 -7.11 4.00
N ARG A 304 15.49 -7.65 3.05
CA ARG A 304 15.65 -9.11 2.90
C ARG A 304 16.30 -9.74 4.13
N SER A 305 15.88 -10.96 4.44
CA SER A 305 16.53 -11.79 5.45
C SER A 305 17.94 -12.16 5.02
N VAL A 306 18.84 -12.33 5.99
CA VAL A 306 20.17 -12.88 5.74
C VAL A 306 20.02 -14.33 5.27
N ARG A 307 20.78 -14.72 4.26
CA ARG A 307 20.81 -16.11 3.79
C ARG A 307 21.51 -16.99 4.82
N PRO A 308 21.02 -18.23 5.02
CA PRO A 308 21.76 -19.22 5.83
C PRO A 308 23.18 -19.39 5.26
N LYS A 309 24.17 -19.49 6.13
CA LYS A 309 25.56 -19.76 5.74
C LYS A 309 25.87 -21.19 6.21
N PRO A 310 25.90 -22.20 5.31
CA PRO A 310 26.22 -23.55 5.69
C PRO A 310 27.61 -23.64 6.36
N ASP A 311 27.74 -24.48 7.34
CA ASP A 311 29.01 -24.79 7.98
C ASP A 311 29.77 -25.80 7.10
N PRO A 312 30.94 -25.47 6.55
CA PRO A 312 31.71 -26.40 5.72
C PRO A 312 32.23 -27.60 6.49
N ASP A 313 32.49 -27.44 7.79
CA ASP A 313 33.06 -28.47 8.64
C ASP A 313 32.00 -29.39 9.27
N ASN A 314 30.73 -28.96 9.30
CA ASN A 314 29.61 -29.72 9.88
C ASN A 314 28.41 -29.73 8.94
N PRO A 315 28.27 -30.72 8.03
CA PRO A 315 27.12 -30.83 7.14
C PRO A 315 25.78 -30.82 7.89
N GLY A 316 24.85 -29.95 7.47
CA GLY A 316 23.54 -29.77 8.11
C GLY A 316 23.50 -28.69 9.20
N HIS A 317 24.63 -28.15 9.61
CA HIS A 317 24.73 -27.00 10.53
C HIS A 317 24.97 -25.69 9.78
N TYR A 318 24.72 -24.57 10.47
CA TYR A 318 24.84 -23.20 9.88
C TYR A 318 25.65 -22.29 10.80
N LEU A 319 26.59 -21.56 10.19
CA LEU A 319 27.40 -20.55 10.88
C LEU A 319 26.56 -19.34 11.30
N HIS A 320 27.06 -18.63 12.31
CA HIS A 320 26.46 -17.38 12.75
C HIS A 320 26.56 -16.31 11.62
N ASN A 321 25.41 -15.74 11.22
CA ASN A 321 25.33 -14.85 10.06
C ASN A 321 24.73 -13.47 10.38
N GLY A 322 24.70 -13.05 11.63
CA GLY A 322 24.16 -11.75 12.05
C GLY A 322 22.63 -11.57 11.88
N ARG A 323 21.88 -12.68 11.72
CA ARG A 323 20.41 -12.67 11.50
C ARG A 323 19.64 -11.82 12.50
N LYS A 324 20.02 -11.86 13.79
CA LYS A 324 19.35 -11.08 14.86
C LYS A 324 19.51 -9.57 14.62
N ARG A 325 20.75 -9.10 14.35
CA ARG A 325 21.03 -7.68 14.04
C ARG A 325 20.27 -7.22 12.80
N LYS A 326 20.32 -8.00 11.73
CA LYS A 326 19.61 -7.71 10.48
C LYS A 326 18.10 -7.66 10.67
N SER A 327 17.52 -8.55 11.47
CA SER A 327 16.10 -8.55 11.81
C SER A 327 15.71 -7.28 12.59
N GLY A 328 16.55 -6.78 13.48
CA GLY A 328 16.36 -5.51 14.17
C GLY A 328 16.32 -4.33 13.21
N LEU A 329 17.34 -4.22 12.35
CA LEU A 329 17.41 -3.19 11.32
C LEU A 329 16.21 -3.23 10.37
N ASN A 330 15.83 -4.41 9.88
CA ASN A 330 14.68 -4.57 9.02
C ASN A 330 13.39 -4.09 9.68
N ARG A 331 13.25 -4.32 11.00
CA ARG A 331 12.10 -3.83 11.77
C ARG A 331 12.06 -2.30 11.81
N SER A 332 13.19 -1.63 12.05
CA SER A 332 13.29 -0.15 12.03
C SER A 332 12.97 0.41 10.65
N VAL A 333 13.56 -0.13 9.59
CA VAL A 333 13.30 0.29 8.21
C VAL A 333 11.82 0.17 7.85
N LEU A 334 11.20 -0.97 8.17
CA LEU A 334 9.77 -1.21 7.87
C LEU A 334 8.83 -0.39 8.77
N ALA A 335 9.26 -0.07 10.00
CA ALA A 335 8.47 0.75 10.93
C ALA A 335 8.28 2.18 10.43
N ASN A 336 9.27 2.73 9.71
CA ASN A 336 9.25 4.11 9.19
C ASN A 336 8.49 4.26 7.86
N ARG A 337 7.96 3.16 7.30
CA ARG A 337 7.05 3.17 6.13
C ARG A 337 7.52 4.05 4.95
N TRP A 338 8.80 4.09 4.67
CA TRP A 338 9.42 4.91 3.60
C TRP A 338 8.75 4.78 2.23
N THR A 339 8.32 3.57 1.87
CA THR A 339 7.58 3.33 0.62
C THR A 339 6.23 4.04 0.62
N GLY A 340 5.56 4.12 1.78
CA GLY A 340 4.29 4.84 1.92
C GLY A 340 4.46 6.35 1.76
N ILE A 341 5.54 6.92 2.32
CA ILE A 341 5.90 8.33 2.16
C ILE A 341 6.14 8.65 0.69
N LEU A 342 7.02 7.87 0.03
CA LEU A 342 7.31 8.04 -1.39
C LEU A 342 6.04 7.97 -2.24
N HIS A 343 5.21 6.95 -2.04
CA HIS A 343 3.96 6.82 -2.79
C HIS A 343 3.02 8.01 -2.59
N CYS A 344 2.95 8.56 -1.36
CA CYS A 344 2.16 9.76 -1.10
C CYS A 344 2.73 10.99 -1.78
N LEU A 345 4.05 11.17 -1.81
CA LEU A 345 4.69 12.27 -2.52
C LEU A 345 4.48 12.15 -4.03
N GLU A 346 4.65 10.96 -4.62
CA GLU A 346 4.48 10.73 -6.07
C GLU A 346 3.10 11.17 -6.61
N TYR A 347 2.03 10.93 -5.89
CA TYR A 347 0.72 11.39 -6.37
C TYR A 347 0.40 12.82 -5.93
N LYS A 348 0.86 13.28 -4.76
CA LYS A 348 0.55 14.62 -4.27
C LYS A 348 1.31 15.71 -5.01
N THR A 349 2.56 15.46 -5.40
CA THR A 349 3.29 16.41 -6.24
C THR A 349 2.57 16.64 -7.56
N LYS A 350 2.03 15.58 -8.19
CA LYS A 350 1.19 15.73 -9.39
C LYS A 350 -0.08 16.54 -9.14
N LEU A 351 -0.71 16.38 -7.96
CA LEU A 351 -1.93 17.13 -7.60
C LEU A 351 -1.64 18.58 -7.19
N ALA A 352 -0.41 18.86 -6.74
CA ALA A 352 0.03 20.18 -6.33
C ALA A 352 0.75 20.96 -7.45
N GLY A 353 1.06 20.31 -8.59
CA GLY A 353 1.89 20.90 -9.64
C GLY A 353 3.37 21.05 -9.24
N THR A 354 3.83 20.33 -8.20
CA THR A 354 5.22 20.37 -7.73
C THR A 354 6.04 19.22 -8.31
N ARG A 355 7.35 19.27 -8.18
CA ARG A 355 8.25 18.27 -8.75
C ARG A 355 8.85 17.36 -7.68
N LEU A 356 8.87 16.04 -7.95
CA LEU A 356 9.58 15.05 -7.14
C LEU A 356 10.66 14.37 -8.00
N VAL A 357 11.92 14.45 -7.55
CA VAL A 357 13.06 13.81 -8.18
C VAL A 357 13.63 12.74 -7.26
N GLN A 358 13.93 11.57 -7.80
CA GLN A 358 14.60 10.49 -7.09
C GLN A 358 16.02 10.32 -7.61
N VAL A 359 17.02 10.55 -6.75
CA VAL A 359 18.45 10.46 -7.07
C VAL A 359 19.06 9.13 -6.61
N PRO A 360 20.15 8.67 -7.22
CA PRO A 360 20.91 7.52 -6.74
C PRO A 360 21.42 7.74 -5.30
N ALA A 361 21.35 6.68 -4.47
CA ALA A 361 21.66 6.76 -3.04
C ALA A 361 23.14 6.52 -2.67
N TYR A 362 24.04 6.30 -3.66
CA TYR A 362 25.44 6.02 -3.37
C TYR A 362 26.13 7.25 -2.81
N ASP A 363 26.91 7.05 -1.74
CA ASP A 363 27.79 7.99 -1.08
C ASP A 363 27.16 9.32 -0.58
N THR A 364 25.86 9.53 -0.65
CA THR A 364 25.17 10.74 -0.14
C THR A 364 25.50 11.02 1.32
N SER A 365 25.69 9.99 2.15
CA SER A 365 26.03 10.09 3.57
C SER A 365 27.54 10.28 3.85
N ARG A 366 28.41 10.19 2.83
CA ARG A 366 29.88 10.26 2.97
C ARG A 366 30.48 11.49 2.32
N ILE A 367 29.78 12.07 1.36
CA ILE A 367 30.19 13.28 0.65
C ILE A 367 29.93 14.48 1.56
N CYS A 368 30.92 15.38 1.64
CA CYS A 368 30.75 16.67 2.29
C CYS A 368 29.91 17.59 1.37
N ASN A 369 28.81 18.12 1.88
CA ASN A 369 27.95 19.02 1.11
C ASN A 369 28.59 20.38 0.81
N VAL A 370 29.72 20.73 1.47
CA VAL A 370 30.43 21.99 1.29
C VAL A 370 31.55 21.85 0.26
N CYS A 371 32.48 20.92 0.44
CA CYS A 371 33.64 20.78 -0.44
C CYS A 371 33.63 19.61 -1.41
N GLY A 372 32.60 18.76 -1.37
CA GLY A 372 32.47 17.61 -2.26
C GLY A 372 33.37 16.41 -1.94
N TYR A 373 34.26 16.51 -0.92
CA TYR A 373 35.14 15.41 -0.55
C TYR A 373 34.38 14.20 -0.04
N CYS A 374 34.65 13.02 -0.60
CA CYS A 374 34.04 11.76 -0.22
C CYS A 374 35.00 10.92 0.65
N GLY A 375 34.81 10.95 1.96
CA GLY A 375 35.63 10.21 2.92
C GLY A 375 34.84 9.13 3.66
N LYS A 376 35.43 7.92 3.81
CA LYS A 376 34.78 6.84 4.59
C LYS A 376 34.58 7.22 6.06
N ASN A 377 35.44 8.05 6.61
CA ASN A 377 35.44 8.44 8.01
C ASN A 377 34.70 9.77 8.25
N ASN A 378 34.24 10.47 7.22
CA ASN A 378 33.48 11.73 7.37
C ASN A 378 32.23 11.57 8.22
N ARG A 379 31.59 10.39 8.23
CA ARG A 379 30.48 10.08 9.11
C ARG A 379 30.98 9.33 10.35
N GLU A 380 31.29 10.08 11.40
CA GLU A 380 31.80 9.52 12.66
C GLU A 380 30.77 8.72 13.43
N SER A 381 29.51 9.19 13.38
CA SER A 381 28.38 8.52 14.03
C SER A 381 27.11 8.62 13.19
N GLN A 382 26.01 8.16 13.74
CA GLN A 382 24.71 8.34 13.09
C GLN A 382 24.27 9.80 13.04
N ALA A 383 24.68 10.62 13.99
CA ALA A 383 24.28 12.02 14.08
C ALA A 383 25.37 12.99 13.67
N VAL A 384 26.65 12.61 13.75
CA VAL A 384 27.80 13.53 13.54
C VAL A 384 28.45 13.24 12.20
N PHE A 385 28.57 14.29 11.43
CA PHE A 385 29.36 14.38 10.20
C PHE A 385 30.47 15.40 10.40
N HIS A 386 31.71 14.97 10.19
CA HIS A 386 32.91 15.82 10.22
C HIS A 386 33.74 15.57 8.97
N CYS A 387 33.95 16.60 8.19
CA CYS A 387 34.73 16.49 6.96
C CYS A 387 36.23 16.57 7.25
N HIS A 388 36.96 15.49 7.02
CA HIS A 388 38.42 15.47 7.23
C HIS A 388 39.21 16.29 6.21
N ASN A 389 38.58 16.84 5.15
CA ASN A 389 39.24 17.69 4.18
C ASN A 389 39.09 19.19 4.49
N CYS A 390 37.88 19.65 4.82
CA CYS A 390 37.59 21.06 5.03
C CYS A 390 37.15 21.41 6.46
N GLY A 391 37.11 20.45 7.38
CA GLY A 391 36.72 20.68 8.77
C GLY A 391 35.22 20.96 8.99
N HIS A 392 34.38 20.86 7.94
CA HIS A 392 32.95 21.13 8.07
C HIS A 392 32.26 20.11 8.99
N GLU A 393 31.59 20.61 10.02
CA GLU A 393 30.81 19.82 10.97
C GLU A 393 29.33 20.12 10.84
N THR A 394 28.49 19.06 10.87
CA THR A 394 27.03 19.15 10.83
C THR A 394 26.41 17.86 11.25
N ASN A 395 25.05 17.86 11.35
CA ASN A 395 24.30 16.61 11.50
C ASN A 395 24.42 15.76 10.21
N ALA A 396 24.71 14.46 10.38
CA ALA A 396 24.98 13.55 9.26
C ALA A 396 23.77 13.37 8.32
N ASP A 397 22.54 13.34 8.86
CA ASP A 397 21.33 13.17 8.08
C ASP A 397 20.97 14.49 7.34
N VAL A 398 21.28 15.67 7.92
CA VAL A 398 21.15 16.98 7.25
C VAL A 398 22.17 17.12 6.12
N ASN A 399 23.43 16.70 6.34
CA ASN A 399 24.44 16.67 5.28
C ASN A 399 24.00 15.79 4.11
N ALA A 400 23.46 14.60 4.41
CA ALA A 400 22.92 13.69 3.39
C ALA A 400 21.75 14.32 2.62
N ALA A 401 20.81 14.97 3.31
CA ALA A 401 19.69 15.65 2.68
C ALA A 401 20.13 16.79 1.74
N LYS A 402 21.16 17.57 2.12
CA LYS A 402 21.76 18.58 1.24
C LYS A 402 22.42 17.96 0.01
N ASN A 403 23.16 16.86 0.18
CA ASN A 403 23.75 16.15 -0.95
C ASN A 403 22.71 15.56 -1.90
N ILE A 404 21.57 15.08 -1.37
CA ILE A 404 20.43 14.60 -2.17
C ILE A 404 19.87 15.75 -3.00
N LEU A 405 19.69 16.94 -2.41
CA LEU A 405 19.20 18.11 -3.13
C LEU A 405 20.19 18.55 -4.20
N ASN A 406 21.46 18.69 -3.86
CA ASN A 406 22.52 19.10 -4.80
C ASN A 406 22.58 18.15 -6.01
N ARG A 407 22.59 16.84 -5.75
CA ARG A 407 22.59 15.82 -6.82
C ARG A 407 21.35 15.88 -7.72
N ALA A 408 20.20 16.24 -7.19
CA ALA A 408 18.97 16.39 -7.96
C ALA A 408 18.96 17.66 -8.83
N LEU A 409 19.81 18.62 -8.51
CA LEU A 409 19.98 19.88 -9.22
C LEU A 409 21.15 19.87 -10.21
N GLU A 410 22.02 18.84 -10.17
CA GLU A 410 23.13 18.68 -11.13
C GLU A 410 22.60 18.32 -12.53
N PRO A 411 23.23 18.85 -13.61
CA PRO A 411 22.74 18.68 -14.98
C PRO A 411 22.82 17.27 -15.55
N GLU A 412 23.63 16.41 -14.96
CA GLU A 412 23.84 15.04 -15.45
C GLU A 412 22.63 14.14 -15.13
N GLY A 413 21.57 14.21 -15.95
CA GLY A 413 20.54 13.19 -15.91
C GLY A 413 19.12 13.58 -16.29
N THR A 414 18.77 14.85 -16.39
CA THR A 414 17.50 15.25 -17.02
C THR A 414 17.59 16.71 -17.49
N ASP A 415 17.21 16.98 -18.73
CA ASP A 415 17.05 18.32 -19.31
C ASP A 415 16.14 19.22 -18.45
N ASP A 416 15.23 18.60 -17.73
CA ASP A 416 14.29 19.23 -16.81
C ASP A 416 14.91 19.88 -15.55
N ALA A 417 16.04 19.37 -15.01
CA ALA A 417 16.64 19.92 -13.80
C ALA A 417 17.28 21.30 -14.04
N TYR A 418 17.74 21.54 -15.26
CA TYR A 418 18.34 22.81 -15.68
C TYR A 418 17.31 23.94 -15.78
N GLU A 419 16.15 23.68 -16.34
CA GLU A 419 15.07 24.67 -16.47
C GLU A 419 14.54 25.14 -15.12
N TRP A 420 14.37 24.24 -14.15
CA TRP A 420 13.94 24.58 -12.78
C TRP A 420 14.93 25.46 -12.04
N ARG A 421 16.23 25.22 -12.23
CA ARG A 421 17.29 26.04 -11.61
C ARG A 421 17.24 27.50 -12.13
N GLN A 422 16.95 27.68 -13.40
CA GLN A 422 16.76 28.98 -14.03
C GLN A 422 15.52 29.69 -13.48
N GLN A 423 14.39 28.97 -13.38
CA GLN A 423 13.13 29.50 -12.85
C GLN A 423 13.22 29.85 -11.36
N ALA A 424 13.78 28.96 -10.53
CA ALA A 424 13.97 29.20 -9.10
C ALA A 424 14.90 30.40 -8.83
N SER A 425 15.98 30.55 -9.58
CA SER A 425 16.89 31.69 -9.46
C SER A 425 16.23 33.02 -9.84
N THR A 426 15.26 32.98 -10.74
CA THR A 426 14.47 34.15 -11.18
C THR A 426 13.44 34.54 -10.12
N LEU A 427 12.77 33.56 -9.49
CA LEU A 427 11.78 33.78 -8.45
C LEU A 427 12.41 34.35 -7.16
N VAL A 428 13.58 33.86 -6.76
CA VAL A 428 14.32 34.38 -5.60
C VAL A 428 14.77 35.82 -5.82
N LYS A 429 15.16 36.19 -7.05
CA LYS A 429 15.54 37.57 -7.41
C LYS A 429 14.35 38.54 -7.42
N THR A 430 13.15 38.05 -7.76
CA THR A 430 11.93 38.89 -7.75
C THR A 430 11.37 39.06 -6.35
N SER A 431 11.39 38.04 -5.50
CA SER A 431 10.95 38.15 -4.09
C SER A 431 11.84 39.02 -3.23
N GLY A 432 13.17 39.12 -3.55
CA GLY A 432 14.11 40.01 -2.86
C GLY A 432 13.92 41.50 -3.20
N LYS A 433 13.22 41.83 -4.29
CA LYS A 433 12.92 43.22 -4.67
C LYS A 433 11.64 43.80 -4.05
N GLN A 434 10.80 43.00 -3.45
CA GLN A 434 9.57 43.44 -2.76
C GLN A 434 9.75 43.66 -1.26
N ARG A 435 10.96 43.49 -0.71
CA ARG A 435 11.28 43.76 0.70
C ARG A 435 12.34 44.85 0.88
N ARG A 436 12.28 45.90 0.08
CA ARG A 436 13.00 47.17 0.35
C ARG A 436 12.02 48.34 0.28
#